data_972815f1a2e95b0a352f1cb6d1e16f79
#
_entry.id   972815f1a2e95b0a352f1cb6d1e16f79
#
_cell.length_a   1.000
_cell.length_b   1.000
_cell.length_c   1.000
_cell.angle_alpha   90.00
_cell.angle_beta   90.00
_cell.angle_gamma   90.00
#
_symmetry.space_group_name_H-M   'P 1'
#
loop_
_entity.id
_entity.type
_entity.pdbx_description
1 polymer ?
#
loop_
_entity_poly.entity_id
_entity_poly.type
_entity_poly.pdbx_seq_one_letter_code
_entity_poly.pdbx_strand_id
1 'polypeptide(L)'
;DLYAAWLTVDWLAKIHAQFWRFITGVEIHPGATIGAGVFIDHGMGIVIGETAEIEEDVVLFHGVTLGGTGRDTGKRHPTVKKGAMISARAQILGPVVIGERSKIGAGAVVISDIPADATAVGVPAKVVRLNGRKVEKRHD
;
A
#
# COMPACT_ATOMS: atom_id res chain seq x y z
N ASP A 1 -23.71 -9.49 -26.05
CA ASP A 1 -23.44 -10.46 -24.98
C ASP A 1 -22.75 -9.75 -23.82
N LEU A 2 -23.39 -9.71 -22.63
CA LEU A 2 -22.91 -9.04 -21.42
C LEU A 2 -21.51 -9.54 -21.00
N TYR A 3 -21.21 -10.80 -21.21
CA TYR A 3 -19.92 -11.39 -20.89
C TYR A 3 -18.79 -10.82 -21.77
N ALA A 4 -19.04 -10.67 -23.06
CA ALA A 4 -18.09 -10.07 -23.98
C ALA A 4 -17.87 -8.57 -23.68
N ALA A 5 -18.91 -7.86 -23.26
CA ALA A 5 -18.79 -6.45 -22.82
C ALA A 5 -17.93 -6.32 -21.55
N TRP A 6 -18.09 -7.22 -20.57
CA TRP A 6 -17.25 -7.25 -19.37
C TRP A 6 -15.77 -7.50 -19.68
N LEU A 7 -15.47 -8.45 -20.59
CA LEU A 7 -14.08 -8.71 -21.02
C LEU A 7 -13.45 -7.50 -21.72
N THR A 8 -14.21 -6.78 -22.54
CA THR A 8 -13.70 -5.59 -23.23
C THR A 8 -13.45 -4.43 -22.28
N VAL A 9 -14.31 -4.22 -21.29
CA VAL A 9 -14.12 -3.16 -20.26
C VAL A 9 -12.89 -3.45 -19.41
N ASP A 10 -12.68 -4.69 -18.97
CA ASP A 10 -11.50 -5.08 -18.20
C ASP A 10 -10.20 -4.87 -19.00
N TRP A 11 -10.20 -5.22 -20.28
CA TRP A 11 -9.07 -5.02 -21.17
C TRP A 11 -8.72 -3.52 -21.38
N LEU A 12 -9.74 -2.69 -21.60
CA LEU A 12 -9.57 -1.25 -21.72
C LEU A 12 -9.03 -0.62 -20.43
N ALA A 13 -9.53 -1.05 -19.28
CA ALA A 13 -9.03 -0.58 -17.98
C ALA A 13 -7.54 -0.93 -17.78
N LYS A 14 -7.13 -2.14 -18.15
CA LYS A 14 -5.73 -2.57 -18.09
C LYS A 14 -4.82 -1.78 -19.04
N ILE A 15 -5.24 -1.57 -20.30
CA ILE A 15 -4.50 -0.75 -21.27
C ILE A 15 -4.35 0.67 -20.74
N HIS A 16 -5.44 1.25 -20.21
CA HIS A 16 -5.44 2.60 -19.67
C HIS A 16 -4.48 2.72 -18.47
N ALA A 17 -4.49 1.75 -17.55
CA ALA A 17 -3.57 1.71 -16.44
C ALA A 17 -2.10 1.63 -16.89
N GLN A 18 -1.78 0.82 -17.91
CA GLN A 18 -0.42 0.72 -18.45
C GLN A 18 0.03 2.01 -19.16
N PHE A 19 -0.87 2.69 -19.85
CA PHE A 19 -0.57 3.99 -20.45
C PHE A 19 -0.19 5.02 -19.39
N TRP A 20 -0.96 5.12 -18.30
CA TRP A 20 -0.66 6.06 -17.21
C TRP A 20 0.59 5.66 -16.44
N ARG A 21 0.85 4.36 -16.26
CA ARG A 21 2.12 3.88 -15.71
C ARG A 21 3.31 4.37 -16.52
N PHE A 22 3.23 4.30 -17.84
CA PHE A 22 4.29 4.77 -18.74
C PHE A 22 4.53 6.29 -18.61
N ILE A 23 3.45 7.08 -18.54
CA ILE A 23 3.53 8.55 -18.44
C ILE A 23 3.99 9.01 -17.06
N THR A 24 3.47 8.39 -15.98
CA THR A 24 3.64 8.89 -14.61
C THR A 24 4.68 8.13 -13.80
N GLY A 25 5.04 6.92 -14.21
CA GLY A 25 5.84 6.00 -13.40
C GLY A 25 5.09 5.41 -12.19
N VAL A 26 3.77 5.60 -12.11
CA VAL A 26 2.90 5.08 -11.04
C VAL A 26 2.05 3.94 -11.59
N GLU A 27 2.16 2.76 -11.00
CA GLU A 27 1.35 1.61 -11.35
C GLU A 27 0.23 1.41 -10.32
N ILE A 28 -1.01 1.56 -10.77
CA ILE A 28 -2.20 1.28 -9.97
C ILE A 28 -3.03 0.25 -10.71
N HIS A 29 -3.23 -0.92 -10.09
CA HIS A 29 -4.09 -1.93 -10.69
C HIS A 29 -5.55 -1.44 -10.68
N PRO A 30 -6.32 -1.62 -11.79
CA PRO A 30 -7.71 -1.15 -11.85
C PRO A 30 -8.64 -1.70 -10.77
N GLY A 31 -8.32 -2.86 -10.19
CA GLY A 31 -9.06 -3.48 -9.09
C GLY A 31 -8.79 -2.89 -7.71
N ALA A 32 -7.78 -2.02 -7.57
CA ALA A 32 -7.47 -1.40 -6.29
C ALA A 32 -8.56 -0.41 -5.85
N THR A 33 -8.82 -0.37 -4.54
CA THR A 33 -9.75 0.60 -3.95
C THR A 33 -8.97 1.74 -3.31
N ILE A 34 -9.27 2.98 -3.71
CA ILE A 34 -8.59 4.18 -3.22
C ILE A 34 -9.61 5.17 -2.69
N GLY A 35 -9.48 5.51 -1.42
CA GLY A 35 -10.34 6.47 -0.72
C GLY A 35 -10.08 7.92 -1.11
N ALA A 36 -10.94 8.81 -0.62
CA ALA A 36 -10.82 10.24 -0.87
C ALA A 36 -9.60 10.84 -0.13
N GLY A 37 -9.02 11.91 -0.68
CA GLY A 37 -7.93 12.64 -0.03
C GLY A 37 -6.59 11.89 0.01
N VAL A 38 -6.45 10.77 -0.69
CA VAL A 38 -5.16 10.08 -0.81
C VAL A 38 -4.18 10.96 -1.56
N PHE A 39 -3.02 11.21 -0.96
CA PHE A 39 -1.97 12.04 -1.52
C PHE A 39 -0.75 11.22 -1.90
N ILE A 40 -0.33 11.32 -3.14
CA ILE A 40 0.88 10.67 -3.67
C ILE A 40 1.95 11.74 -3.87
N ASP A 41 3.02 11.65 -3.07
CA ASP A 41 4.15 12.57 -3.15
C ASP A 41 5.31 11.97 -3.94
N HIS A 42 5.77 12.69 -4.97
CA HIS A 42 6.79 12.27 -5.92
C HIS A 42 6.48 11.02 -6.77
N GLY A 43 5.51 10.25 -6.48
CA GLY A 43 4.83 9.14 -7.18
C GLY A 43 5.68 8.09 -7.90
N MET A 44 6.82 8.42 -8.46
CA MET A 44 7.62 7.54 -9.31
C MET A 44 7.94 6.19 -8.65
N GLY A 45 7.66 5.10 -9.35
CA GLY A 45 7.95 3.74 -8.88
C GLY A 45 6.96 3.19 -7.85
N ILE A 46 5.83 3.86 -7.60
CA ILE A 46 4.73 3.29 -6.80
C ILE A 46 4.10 2.12 -7.55
N VAL A 47 3.82 1.04 -6.83
CA VAL A 47 3.07 -0.12 -7.33
C VAL A 47 1.96 -0.46 -6.35
N ILE A 48 0.72 -0.40 -6.79
CA ILE A 48 -0.48 -0.75 -6.01
C ILE A 48 -1.17 -1.94 -6.66
N GLY A 49 -1.20 -3.07 -5.94
CA GLY A 49 -1.74 -4.34 -6.42
C GLY A 49 -3.27 -4.39 -6.43
N GLU A 50 -3.81 -5.39 -7.12
CA GLU A 50 -5.22 -5.56 -7.47
C GLU A 50 -6.19 -5.48 -6.28
N THR A 51 -5.90 -6.16 -5.18
CA THR A 51 -6.79 -6.21 -4.01
C THR A 51 -6.35 -5.26 -2.88
N ALA A 52 -5.48 -4.28 -3.19
CA ALA A 52 -5.09 -3.27 -2.23
C ALA A 52 -6.28 -2.34 -1.92
N GLU A 53 -6.40 -1.99 -0.65
CA GLU A 53 -7.40 -1.04 -0.16
C GLU A 53 -6.66 0.09 0.54
N ILE A 54 -6.91 1.32 0.10
CA ILE A 54 -6.32 2.53 0.67
C ILE A 54 -7.47 3.41 1.13
N GLU A 55 -7.57 3.64 2.42
CA GLU A 55 -8.62 4.48 3.00
C GLU A 55 -8.29 5.97 2.82
N GLU A 56 -9.14 6.82 3.38
CA GLU A 56 -9.08 8.28 3.22
C GLU A 56 -7.80 8.89 3.81
N ASP A 57 -7.36 10.00 3.25
CA ASP A 57 -6.29 10.85 3.76
C ASP A 57 -4.93 10.13 3.95
N VAL A 58 -4.71 9.03 3.26
CA VAL A 58 -3.43 8.30 3.27
C VAL A 58 -2.39 9.05 2.43
N VAL A 59 -1.15 9.08 2.91
CA VAL A 59 -0.01 9.65 2.18
C VAL A 59 0.94 8.54 1.74
N LEU A 60 1.25 8.49 0.44
CA LEU A 60 2.20 7.55 -0.14
C LEU A 60 3.35 8.31 -0.80
N PHE A 61 4.58 7.93 -0.48
CA PHE A 61 5.77 8.47 -1.14
C PHE A 61 6.24 7.57 -2.30
N HIS A 62 7.17 8.09 -3.09
CA HIS A 62 7.73 7.38 -4.24
C HIS A 62 8.28 5.99 -3.88
N GLY A 63 8.21 5.07 -4.84
CA GLY A 63 8.76 3.73 -4.72
C GLY A 63 8.05 2.82 -3.71
N VAL A 64 6.91 3.23 -3.16
CA VAL A 64 6.10 2.39 -2.27
C VAL A 64 5.49 1.25 -3.07
N THR A 65 5.54 0.04 -2.51
CA THR A 65 4.85 -1.13 -3.06
C THR A 65 3.79 -1.63 -2.07
N LEU A 66 2.55 -1.72 -2.53
CA LEU A 66 1.47 -2.45 -1.87
C LEU A 66 1.26 -3.76 -2.63
N GLY A 67 2.06 -4.78 -2.29
CA GLY A 67 2.22 -6.01 -3.04
C GLY A 67 1.66 -7.24 -2.35
N GLY A 68 1.50 -8.33 -3.12
CA GLY A 68 1.24 -9.66 -2.61
C GLY A 68 2.52 -10.45 -2.36
N THR A 69 2.41 -11.56 -1.61
CA THR A 69 3.54 -12.48 -1.37
C THR A 69 3.63 -13.59 -2.43
N GLY A 70 2.64 -13.69 -3.31
CA GLY A 70 2.49 -14.76 -4.30
C GLY A 70 1.96 -16.08 -3.72
N ARG A 71 1.65 -16.14 -2.42
CA ARG A 71 1.15 -17.34 -1.73
C ARG A 71 -0.35 -17.30 -1.46
N ASP A 72 -0.92 -16.10 -1.35
CA ASP A 72 -2.31 -15.88 -0.99
C ASP A 72 -3.19 -15.79 -2.23
N THR A 73 -4.45 -16.25 -2.10
CA THR A 73 -5.52 -16.09 -3.09
C THR A 73 -6.58 -15.13 -2.56
N GLY A 74 -7.39 -14.54 -3.44
CA GLY A 74 -8.39 -13.55 -3.07
C GLY A 74 -7.77 -12.24 -2.58
N LYS A 75 -8.06 -11.82 -1.35
CA LYS A 75 -7.44 -10.66 -0.69
C LYS A 75 -5.98 -10.97 -0.36
N ARG A 76 -5.06 -10.49 -1.19
CA ARG A 76 -3.62 -10.78 -1.12
C ARG A 76 -2.73 -9.54 -1.05
N HIS A 77 -3.31 -8.35 -1.11
CA HIS A 77 -2.62 -7.06 -1.01
C HIS A 77 -3.04 -6.32 0.26
N PRO A 78 -2.23 -5.35 0.72
CA PRO A 78 -2.46 -4.66 1.98
C PRO A 78 -3.76 -3.85 2.03
N THR A 79 -4.23 -3.62 3.27
CA THR A 79 -5.20 -2.58 3.59
C THR A 79 -4.50 -1.48 4.38
N VAL A 80 -4.52 -0.26 3.87
CA VAL A 80 -3.94 0.92 4.50
C VAL A 80 -5.06 1.78 5.05
N LYS A 81 -5.11 1.90 6.37
CA LYS A 81 -6.17 2.61 7.09
C LYS A 81 -5.99 4.13 7.05
N LYS A 82 -7.08 4.82 7.33
CA LYS A 82 -7.21 6.28 7.27
C LYS A 82 -6.03 7.03 7.91
N GLY A 83 -5.53 8.03 7.20
CA GLY A 83 -4.49 8.94 7.68
C GLY A 83 -3.11 8.30 7.89
N ALA A 84 -2.90 7.06 7.46
CA ALA A 84 -1.58 6.44 7.53
C ALA A 84 -0.60 7.09 6.52
N MET A 85 0.69 7.07 6.86
CA MET A 85 1.76 7.56 6.02
C MET A 85 2.74 6.44 5.69
N ILE A 86 2.96 6.19 4.40
CA ILE A 86 3.90 5.19 3.92
C ILE A 86 5.06 5.92 3.26
N SER A 87 6.21 5.92 3.92
CA SER A 87 7.39 6.65 3.47
C SER A 87 8.08 5.98 2.28
N ALA A 88 8.98 6.73 1.65
CA ALA A 88 9.64 6.36 0.40
C ALA A 88 10.22 4.93 0.41
N ARG A 89 9.96 4.19 -0.68
CA ARG A 89 10.46 2.83 -0.92
C ARG A 89 10.09 1.79 0.14
N ALA A 90 9.08 2.05 0.96
CA ALA A 90 8.55 1.02 1.85
C ALA A 90 7.83 -0.06 1.04
N GLN A 91 8.02 -1.31 1.45
CA GLN A 91 7.40 -2.50 0.84
C GLN A 91 6.40 -3.08 1.84
N ILE A 92 5.13 -3.03 1.50
CA ILE A 92 4.05 -3.61 2.31
C ILE A 92 3.57 -4.86 1.57
N LEU A 93 3.78 -6.02 2.14
CA LEU A 93 3.62 -7.29 1.42
C LEU A 93 2.64 -8.22 2.12
N GLY A 94 1.70 -8.74 1.35
CA GLY A 94 0.65 -9.65 1.80
C GLY A 94 -0.61 -8.93 2.27
N PRO A 95 -1.62 -9.68 2.73
CA PRO A 95 -2.91 -9.15 3.17
C PRO A 95 -2.85 -8.53 4.57
N VAL A 96 -1.80 -7.74 4.83
CA VAL A 96 -1.56 -7.08 6.12
C VAL A 96 -2.35 -5.78 6.24
N VAL A 97 -2.63 -5.38 7.47
CA VAL A 97 -3.32 -4.14 7.79
C VAL A 97 -2.34 -3.12 8.38
N ILE A 98 -2.28 -1.96 7.77
CA ILE A 98 -1.58 -0.79 8.29
C ILE A 98 -2.59 0.08 9.01
N GLY A 99 -2.48 0.17 10.34
CA GLY A 99 -3.47 0.83 11.21
C GLY A 99 -3.58 2.34 10.97
N GLU A 100 -4.68 2.90 11.45
CA GLU A 100 -4.98 4.34 11.31
C GLU A 100 -3.84 5.22 11.83
N ARG A 101 -3.55 6.30 11.13
CA ARG A 101 -2.54 7.30 11.50
C ARG A 101 -1.15 6.74 11.78
N SER A 102 -0.91 5.49 11.44
CA SER A 102 0.42 4.87 11.58
C SER A 102 1.41 5.44 10.58
N LYS A 103 2.69 5.31 10.87
CA LYS A 103 3.78 5.79 10.02
C LYS A 103 4.74 4.66 9.73
N ILE A 104 4.95 4.39 8.46
CA ILE A 104 5.93 3.41 8.00
C ILE A 104 7.17 4.14 7.51
N GLY A 105 8.31 3.83 8.09
CA GLY A 105 9.58 4.47 7.76
C GLY A 105 10.08 4.12 6.36
N ALA A 106 10.92 4.99 5.80
CA ALA A 106 11.49 4.79 4.47
C ALA A 106 12.28 3.47 4.39
N GLY A 107 12.11 2.74 3.29
CA GLY A 107 12.78 1.46 3.05
C GLY A 107 12.33 0.31 3.94
N ALA A 108 11.33 0.48 4.79
CA ALA A 108 10.83 -0.60 5.64
C ALA A 108 10.17 -1.71 4.82
N VAL A 109 10.29 -2.95 5.27
CA VAL A 109 9.58 -4.10 4.71
C VAL A 109 8.59 -4.63 5.73
N VAL A 110 7.30 -4.39 5.49
CA VAL A 110 6.20 -4.78 6.38
C VAL A 110 5.57 -6.07 5.89
N ILE A 111 5.59 -7.09 6.73
CA ILE A 111 5.03 -8.42 6.48
C ILE A 111 4.07 -8.89 7.57
N SER A 112 3.68 -7.99 8.47
CA SER A 112 2.72 -8.23 9.54
C SER A 112 1.95 -6.95 9.84
N ASP A 113 0.79 -7.08 10.48
CA ASP A 113 -0.06 -5.95 10.81
C ASP A 113 0.65 -4.91 11.68
N ILE A 114 0.36 -3.64 11.42
CA ILE A 114 0.85 -2.49 12.19
C ILE A 114 -0.34 -1.85 12.91
N PRO A 115 -0.29 -1.67 14.23
CA PRO A 115 -1.39 -1.07 14.98
C PRO A 115 -1.56 0.42 14.65
N ALA A 116 -2.74 0.96 14.96
CA ALA A 116 -3.03 2.38 14.85
C ALA A 116 -2.04 3.22 15.68
N ASP A 117 -1.77 4.45 15.24
CA ASP A 117 -0.89 5.41 15.89
C ASP A 117 0.55 4.90 16.17
N ALA A 118 0.96 3.84 15.46
CA ALA A 118 2.30 3.29 15.55
C ALA A 118 3.26 3.88 14.54
N THR A 119 4.55 3.85 14.86
CA THR A 119 5.63 4.05 13.89
C THR A 119 6.42 2.76 13.77
N ALA A 120 6.54 2.22 12.55
CA ALA A 120 7.28 1.00 12.27
C ALA A 120 8.41 1.28 11.28
N VAL A 121 9.58 0.68 11.50
CA VAL A 121 10.76 0.85 10.65
C VAL A 121 11.55 -0.45 10.55
N GLY A 122 12.37 -0.56 9.52
CA GLY A 122 13.36 -1.63 9.34
C GLY A 122 12.90 -2.78 8.46
N VAL A 123 13.76 -3.80 8.37
CA VAL A 123 13.59 -5.00 7.54
C VAL A 123 13.90 -6.24 8.38
N PRO A 124 12.90 -7.04 8.76
CA PRO A 124 11.47 -6.76 8.72
C PRO A 124 11.10 -5.60 9.64
N ALA A 125 10.04 -4.87 9.28
CA ALA A 125 9.61 -3.70 10.05
C ALA A 125 9.18 -4.08 11.48
N LYS A 126 9.59 -3.25 12.43
CA LYS A 126 9.23 -3.37 13.85
C LYS A 126 8.64 -2.06 14.34
N VAL A 127 7.63 -2.14 15.19
CA VAL A 127 7.06 -0.98 15.87
C VAL A 127 8.08 -0.39 16.84
N VAL A 128 8.48 0.84 16.63
CA VAL A 128 9.44 1.58 17.45
C VAL A 128 8.80 2.66 18.31
N ARG A 129 7.57 3.08 17.94
CA ARG A 129 6.75 4.00 18.73
C ARG A 129 5.29 3.55 18.67
N LEU A 130 4.57 3.77 19.76
CA LEU A 130 3.13 3.55 19.87
C LEU A 130 2.52 4.73 20.63
N ASN A 131 1.47 5.34 20.08
CA ASN A 131 0.83 6.54 20.65
C ASN A 131 1.84 7.66 20.98
N GLY A 132 2.81 7.89 20.09
CA GLY A 132 3.86 8.90 20.26
C GLY A 132 4.98 8.52 21.24
N ARG A 133 4.83 7.45 22.01
CA ARG A 133 5.84 6.99 22.98
C ARG A 133 6.76 5.93 22.36
N LYS A 134 8.03 5.98 22.70
CA LYS A 134 9.02 4.98 22.27
C LYS A 134 8.69 3.62 22.90
N VAL A 135 8.67 2.58 22.09
CA VAL A 135 8.54 1.20 22.58
C VAL A 135 9.90 0.74 23.06
N GLU A 136 10.01 0.37 24.35
CA GLU A 136 11.24 -0.18 24.90
C GLU A 136 11.53 -1.55 24.25
N LYS A 137 12.76 -1.74 23.78
CA LYS A 137 13.21 -3.06 23.34
C LYS A 137 13.28 -3.95 24.59
N ARG A 138 12.44 -4.99 24.66
CA ARG A 138 12.77 -6.11 25.52
C ARG A 138 14.06 -6.72 24.99
N HIS A 139 15.11 -6.65 25.77
CA HIS A 139 16.30 -7.47 25.58
C HIS A 139 15.95 -8.86 26.10
N ASP A 140 15.54 -9.74 25.16
CA ASP A 140 15.53 -11.19 25.40
C ASP A 140 16.85 -11.74 24.90
#